data_c9016d455db7d1cdb0c5d388be56c4eb
#
_entry.id   c9016d455db7d1cdb0c5d388be56c4eb
#
_cell.length_a   1.000
_cell.length_b   1.000
_cell.length_c   1.000
_cell.angle_alpha   90.00
_cell.angle_beta   90.00
_cell.angle_gamma   90.00
#
_symmetry.space_group_name_H-M   'P 1'
#
loop_
_entity.id
_entity.type
_entity.pdbx_description
1 polymer ?
#
loop_
_entity_poly.entity_id
_entity_poly.type
_entity_poly.pdbx_seq_one_letter_code
_entity_poly.pdbx_strand_id
1 'polypeptide(L)'
;MLLSEEQVQSFRRNGYLVLGNVLSEVETGELQRWAQEVHDWTTDANSPWMPYEEINARGERVLCRTENYADSHAGLNSLLRGQKLLDLLKQLSGEEMLLFKEKINYKLAGSGGFAPHVDATAYTHIKDIKHLAILLAVDPLNMSNGGLEVVEGSHEMDVPIGPDHCIELGWVKQQEWTPVELKAGQVLVFGSYLAHRSGANHSNQDRKALYATYNCAREGDLHDEYYAHRKATWPPAQLRKQGEEYKEGALRYGYGSPMLSIDAGKQLEFDEEEWRSQPRGAQVASRIINILNQYGKSDYIGEPISQIEHSLQCAHLATQSMADRETVAAALLHDIGQIIPETDAEKVLGGVPVQSMRQINAVGPDQRSSDSVGRVSHETLGAQYLLALGFPAKVAELVEAHVPAKRYLCATEDGYYNTLSDASKESLRFQGGPMSQDEVQQWRQGDWAVEKANLRRWDDGAKVVGLTVPGLETYRPLLEQVLSS
;
A
#
# COMPACT_ATOMS: atom_id res chain seq x y z
N MET A 1 -21.86 10.53 31.26
CA MET A 1 -20.92 9.74 32.11
C MET A 1 -19.67 10.57 32.33
N LEU A 2 -19.16 10.67 33.58
CA LEU A 2 -17.92 11.34 33.84
C LEU A 2 -16.79 10.31 33.93
N LEU A 3 -15.72 10.56 33.17
CA LEU A 3 -14.50 9.76 33.26
C LEU A 3 -13.71 10.14 34.54
N SER A 4 -13.07 9.17 35.17
CA SER A 4 -12.12 9.44 36.22
C SER A 4 -10.84 10.07 35.63
N GLU A 5 -10.10 10.81 36.50
CA GLU A 5 -8.80 11.35 36.08
C GLU A 5 -7.83 10.24 35.64
N GLU A 6 -7.86 9.10 36.32
CA GLU A 6 -7.07 7.93 35.97
C GLU A 6 -7.40 7.40 34.57
N GLN A 7 -8.68 7.36 34.18
CA GLN A 7 -9.11 6.96 32.83
C GLN A 7 -8.60 7.93 31.76
N VAL A 8 -8.69 9.24 32.01
CA VAL A 8 -8.17 10.26 31.10
C VAL A 8 -6.64 10.15 30.96
N GLN A 9 -5.93 9.94 32.07
CA GLN A 9 -4.47 9.76 32.06
C GLN A 9 -4.07 8.45 31.37
N SER A 10 -4.83 7.37 31.57
CA SER A 10 -4.62 6.10 30.87
C SER A 10 -4.80 6.26 29.34
N PHE A 11 -5.85 6.96 28.90
CA PHE A 11 -6.05 7.28 27.48
C PHE A 11 -4.87 8.07 26.90
N ARG A 12 -4.41 9.10 27.60
CA ARG A 12 -3.28 9.93 27.14
C ARG A 12 -1.99 9.15 27.03
N ARG A 13 -1.74 8.22 27.96
CA ARG A 13 -0.52 7.41 27.97
C ARG A 13 -0.56 6.29 26.94
N ASN A 14 -1.70 5.58 26.83
CA ASN A 14 -1.79 4.35 26.03
C ASN A 14 -2.34 4.59 24.62
N GLY A 15 -3.01 5.75 24.38
CA GLY A 15 -3.63 6.08 23.10
C GLY A 15 -5.03 5.47 22.90
N TYR A 16 -5.50 4.67 23.86
CA TYR A 16 -6.85 4.07 23.84
C TYR A 16 -7.43 3.91 25.25
N LEU A 17 -8.74 3.71 25.31
CA LEU A 17 -9.48 3.47 26.56
C LEU A 17 -10.66 2.53 26.31
N VAL A 18 -10.76 1.46 27.10
CA VAL A 18 -11.92 0.54 27.12
C VAL A 18 -12.87 0.96 28.23
N LEU A 19 -14.15 1.07 27.91
CA LEU A 19 -15.22 1.49 28.83
C LEU A 19 -16.34 0.43 28.88
N GLY A 20 -16.66 -0.03 30.09
CA GLY A 20 -17.57 -1.14 30.32
C GLY A 20 -19.06 -0.78 30.34
N ASN A 21 -19.40 0.43 30.75
CA ASN A 21 -20.78 0.78 31.10
C ASN A 21 -21.29 2.01 30.32
N VAL A 22 -20.93 2.13 29.04
CA VAL A 22 -21.40 3.22 28.19
C VAL A 22 -22.84 2.95 27.75
N LEU A 23 -23.13 1.75 27.25
CA LEU A 23 -24.48 1.33 26.88
C LEU A 23 -25.07 0.44 27.99
N SER A 24 -26.36 0.65 28.27
CA SER A 24 -27.17 -0.27 29.06
C SER A 24 -27.49 -1.56 28.28
N GLU A 25 -27.98 -2.57 28.92
CA GLU A 25 -28.40 -3.82 28.24
C GLU A 25 -29.49 -3.56 27.18
N VAL A 26 -30.43 -2.63 27.46
CA VAL A 26 -31.48 -2.25 26.51
C VAL A 26 -30.86 -1.56 25.28
N GLU A 27 -29.99 -0.56 25.48
CA GLU A 27 -29.29 0.14 24.38
C GLU A 27 -28.39 -0.83 23.59
N THR A 28 -27.77 -1.81 24.24
CA THR A 28 -26.99 -2.84 23.57
C THR A 28 -27.87 -3.74 22.68
N GLY A 29 -29.02 -4.15 23.17
CA GLY A 29 -29.99 -4.89 22.36
C GLY A 29 -30.54 -4.10 21.18
N GLU A 30 -30.77 -2.78 21.37
CA GLU A 30 -31.15 -1.89 20.27
C GLU A 30 -30.02 -1.75 19.25
N LEU A 31 -28.76 -1.57 19.68
CA LEU A 31 -27.60 -1.51 18.80
C LEU A 31 -27.47 -2.79 17.95
N GLN A 32 -27.66 -3.96 18.56
CA GLN A 32 -27.64 -5.24 17.85
C GLN A 32 -28.73 -5.33 16.79
N ARG A 33 -29.95 -4.92 17.13
CA ARG A 33 -31.08 -4.89 16.20
C ARG A 33 -30.81 -3.90 15.03
N TRP A 34 -30.38 -2.69 15.33
CA TRP A 34 -30.08 -1.67 14.31
C TRP A 34 -28.93 -2.09 13.38
N ALA A 35 -27.89 -2.72 13.93
CA ALA A 35 -26.79 -3.23 13.10
C ALA A 35 -27.24 -4.35 12.16
N GLN A 36 -28.23 -5.18 12.59
CA GLN A 36 -28.83 -6.19 11.72
C GLN A 36 -29.76 -5.54 10.68
N GLU A 37 -30.54 -4.55 11.04
CA GLU A 37 -31.38 -3.80 10.09
C GLU A 37 -30.55 -3.20 8.96
N VAL A 38 -29.42 -2.54 9.28
CA VAL A 38 -28.50 -1.98 8.28
C VAL A 38 -27.84 -3.07 7.43
N HIS A 39 -27.50 -4.22 8.02
CA HIS A 39 -26.98 -5.36 7.28
C HIS A 39 -27.95 -5.86 6.21
N ASP A 40 -29.22 -5.87 6.52
CA ASP A 40 -30.28 -6.42 5.66
C ASP A 40 -30.83 -5.41 4.64
N TRP A 41 -30.32 -4.17 4.63
CA TRP A 41 -30.75 -3.16 3.68
C TRP A 41 -30.43 -3.54 2.24
N THR A 42 -31.42 -3.35 1.37
CA THR A 42 -31.21 -3.41 -0.09
C THR A 42 -30.60 -2.11 -0.59
N THR A 43 -29.62 -2.21 -1.48
CA THR A 43 -28.91 -1.05 -2.03
C THR A 43 -29.22 -0.88 -3.51
N ASP A 44 -29.53 0.35 -3.92
CA ASP A 44 -29.66 0.77 -5.31
C ASP A 44 -28.76 1.98 -5.62
N ALA A 45 -28.82 2.50 -6.84
CA ALA A 45 -27.98 3.60 -7.29
C ALA A 45 -28.22 4.92 -6.52
N ASN A 46 -29.38 5.08 -5.86
CA ASN A 46 -29.77 6.28 -5.12
C ASN A 46 -29.52 6.15 -3.62
N SER A 47 -29.18 4.95 -3.14
CA SER A 47 -28.92 4.72 -1.73
C SER A 47 -27.75 5.58 -1.25
N PRO A 48 -27.91 6.35 -0.15
CA PRO A 48 -26.82 7.13 0.41
C PRO A 48 -25.77 6.23 1.09
N TRP A 49 -26.20 5.13 1.71
CA TRP A 49 -25.28 4.17 2.36
C TRP A 49 -24.45 3.37 1.36
N MET A 50 -23.30 2.91 1.80
CA MET A 50 -22.28 2.31 0.95
C MET A 50 -21.89 0.92 1.47
N PRO A 51 -22.50 -0.17 0.95
CA PRO A 51 -22.11 -1.53 1.29
C PRO A 51 -20.86 -1.95 0.50
N TYR A 52 -19.90 -2.56 1.21
CA TYR A 52 -18.69 -3.13 0.64
C TYR A 52 -18.65 -4.63 0.90
N GLU A 53 -18.18 -5.36 -0.06
CA GLU A 53 -18.10 -6.82 -0.04
C GLU A 53 -16.65 -7.27 -0.03
N GLU A 54 -16.41 -8.46 0.51
CA GLU A 54 -15.16 -9.19 0.46
C GLU A 54 -15.37 -10.59 -0.11
N ILE A 55 -14.28 -11.25 -0.48
CA ILE A 55 -14.29 -12.68 -0.79
C ILE A 55 -13.72 -13.39 0.42
N ASN A 56 -14.55 -14.22 1.07
CA ASN A 56 -14.15 -14.96 2.27
C ASN A 56 -13.22 -16.15 1.94
N ALA A 57 -12.75 -16.85 2.97
CA ALA A 57 -11.87 -18.02 2.82
C ALA A 57 -12.45 -19.17 1.97
N ARG A 58 -13.77 -19.20 1.77
CA ARG A 58 -14.47 -20.19 0.94
C ARG A 58 -14.64 -19.72 -0.51
N GLY A 59 -14.15 -18.55 -0.86
CA GLY A 59 -14.33 -17.94 -2.19
C GLY A 59 -15.72 -17.33 -2.41
N GLU A 60 -16.52 -17.15 -1.36
CA GLU A 60 -17.84 -16.58 -1.41
C GLU A 60 -17.76 -15.05 -1.28
N ARG A 61 -18.52 -14.32 -2.09
CA ARG A 61 -18.68 -12.87 -1.95
C ARG A 61 -19.66 -12.57 -0.84
N VAL A 62 -19.21 -11.87 0.19
CA VAL A 62 -20.00 -11.58 1.39
C VAL A 62 -19.90 -10.10 1.76
N LEU A 63 -20.96 -9.55 2.35
CA LEU A 63 -20.97 -8.19 2.87
C LEU A 63 -19.99 -8.10 4.05
N CYS A 64 -19.00 -7.22 3.96
CA CYS A 64 -18.00 -7.04 5.01
C CYS A 64 -18.16 -5.74 5.79
N ARG A 65 -18.78 -4.72 5.20
CA ARG A 65 -19.12 -3.47 5.92
C ARG A 65 -20.16 -2.64 5.17
N THR A 66 -20.87 -1.81 5.94
CA THR A 66 -21.74 -0.74 5.42
C THR A 66 -21.28 0.58 6.03
N GLU A 67 -21.16 1.61 5.20
CA GLU A 67 -20.75 2.98 5.58
C GLU A 67 -21.84 3.98 5.22
N ASN A 68 -21.77 5.22 5.77
CA ASN A 68 -22.67 6.34 5.47
C ASN A 68 -24.16 6.02 5.74
N TYR A 69 -24.46 5.42 6.86
CA TYR A 69 -25.83 5.00 7.20
C TYR A 69 -26.49 5.86 8.28
N ALA A 70 -25.72 6.71 9.00
CA ALA A 70 -26.24 7.42 10.16
C ALA A 70 -27.47 8.29 9.82
N ASP A 71 -27.42 9.03 8.73
CA ASP A 71 -28.52 9.91 8.31
C ASP A 71 -29.74 9.16 7.76
N SER A 72 -29.58 7.87 7.46
CA SER A 72 -30.64 6.99 6.97
C SER A 72 -31.26 6.12 8.06
N HIS A 73 -30.70 6.12 9.28
CA HIS A 73 -31.17 5.29 10.39
C HIS A 73 -31.32 6.09 11.69
N ALA A 74 -32.55 6.46 12.06
CA ALA A 74 -32.84 7.38 13.18
C ALA A 74 -32.21 6.94 14.52
N GLY A 75 -32.24 5.64 14.86
CA GLY A 75 -31.66 5.12 16.10
C GLY A 75 -30.14 5.25 16.13
N LEU A 76 -29.45 4.85 15.06
CA LEU A 76 -27.99 4.98 14.96
C LEU A 76 -27.55 6.43 14.89
N ASN A 77 -28.29 7.30 14.18
CA ASN A 77 -28.05 8.75 14.18
C ASN A 77 -28.09 9.32 15.61
N SER A 78 -29.19 9.01 16.33
CA SER A 78 -29.39 9.48 17.71
C SER A 78 -28.29 8.94 18.65
N LEU A 79 -27.80 7.73 18.45
CA LEU A 79 -26.70 7.16 19.22
C LEU A 79 -25.39 7.87 18.91
N LEU A 80 -25.02 7.96 17.63
CA LEU A 80 -23.69 8.45 17.20
C LEU A 80 -23.54 9.97 17.40
N ARG A 81 -24.59 10.75 17.17
CA ARG A 81 -24.59 12.20 17.43
C ARG A 81 -25.20 12.54 18.80
N GLY A 82 -25.46 11.54 19.64
CA GLY A 82 -26.04 11.72 20.96
C GLY A 82 -25.05 12.25 21.98
N GLN A 83 -25.58 13.06 22.93
CA GLN A 83 -24.78 13.75 23.96
C GLN A 83 -23.91 12.79 24.78
N LYS A 84 -24.36 11.53 24.99
CA LYS A 84 -23.64 10.52 25.76
C LYS A 84 -22.24 10.23 25.17
N LEU A 85 -22.13 10.03 23.86
CA LEU A 85 -20.86 9.79 23.18
C LEU A 85 -20.06 11.08 22.99
N LEU A 86 -20.75 12.17 22.65
CA LEU A 86 -20.08 13.47 22.46
C LEU A 86 -19.44 13.99 23.75
N ASP A 87 -20.13 13.86 24.92
CA ASP A 87 -19.55 14.21 26.23
C ASP A 87 -18.34 13.36 26.59
N LEU A 88 -18.36 12.08 26.24
CA LEU A 88 -17.24 11.17 26.42
C LEU A 88 -16.02 11.64 25.60
N LEU A 89 -16.24 11.91 24.31
CA LEU A 89 -15.20 12.37 23.41
C LEU A 89 -14.63 13.72 23.82
N LYS A 90 -15.49 14.65 24.24
CA LYS A 90 -15.08 15.96 24.73
C LYS A 90 -14.17 15.87 25.95
N GLN A 91 -14.42 14.95 26.89
CA GLN A 91 -13.57 14.74 28.05
C GLN A 91 -12.17 14.23 27.66
N LEU A 92 -12.05 13.42 26.59
CA LEU A 92 -10.78 12.88 26.12
C LEU A 92 -10.03 13.85 25.21
N SER A 93 -10.72 14.55 24.31
CA SER A 93 -10.13 15.50 23.35
C SER A 93 -9.91 16.90 23.94
N GLY A 94 -10.72 17.28 24.94
CA GLY A 94 -10.80 18.65 25.43
C GLY A 94 -11.65 19.60 24.59
N GLU A 95 -12.27 19.13 23.50
CA GLU A 95 -13.02 19.93 22.54
C GLU A 95 -14.34 19.28 22.17
N GLU A 96 -15.26 20.07 21.62
CA GLU A 96 -16.46 19.54 20.99
C GLU A 96 -16.10 18.75 19.74
N MET A 97 -16.76 17.59 19.55
CA MET A 97 -16.49 16.68 18.44
C MET A 97 -17.72 16.52 17.55
N LEU A 98 -17.52 16.36 16.26
CA LEU A 98 -18.54 16.08 15.25
C LEU A 98 -18.28 14.72 14.61
N LEU A 99 -19.35 14.03 14.22
CA LEU A 99 -19.25 12.77 13.50
C LEU A 99 -18.63 13.01 12.12
N PHE A 100 -17.47 12.41 11.87
CA PHE A 100 -16.74 12.51 10.60
C PHE A 100 -17.10 11.38 9.65
N LYS A 101 -17.15 10.16 10.14
CA LYS A 101 -17.57 8.98 9.37
C LYS A 101 -18.02 7.86 10.29
N GLU A 102 -18.81 6.92 9.74
CA GLU A 102 -19.22 5.72 10.46
C GLU A 102 -19.26 4.50 9.54
N LYS A 103 -18.99 3.33 10.13
CA LYS A 103 -19.09 2.03 9.46
C LYS A 103 -19.52 0.95 10.43
N ILE A 104 -20.29 -0.02 9.97
CA ILE A 104 -20.49 -1.30 10.64
C ILE A 104 -19.64 -2.33 9.88
N ASN A 105 -18.70 -2.96 10.57
CA ASN A 105 -17.93 -4.08 10.03
C ASN A 105 -18.63 -5.39 10.40
N TYR A 106 -18.88 -6.21 9.38
CA TYR A 106 -19.41 -7.56 9.50
C TYR A 106 -18.27 -8.54 9.28
N LYS A 107 -17.71 -9.07 10.35
CA LYS A 107 -16.68 -10.08 10.27
C LYS A 107 -17.35 -11.45 10.39
N LEU A 108 -17.85 -11.95 9.26
CA LEU A 108 -18.53 -13.24 9.18
C LEU A 108 -17.56 -14.40 9.44
N ALA A 109 -18.08 -15.58 9.77
CA ALA A 109 -17.26 -16.78 9.93
C ALA A 109 -16.41 -17.04 8.67
N GLY A 110 -15.08 -17.08 8.82
CA GLY A 110 -14.12 -17.20 7.72
C GLY A 110 -13.78 -15.89 7.00
N SER A 111 -14.25 -14.75 7.48
CA SER A 111 -13.84 -13.44 6.97
C SER A 111 -12.41 -13.07 7.37
N GLY A 112 -11.73 -12.28 6.53
CA GLY A 112 -10.35 -11.86 6.72
C GLY A 112 -10.12 -10.85 7.84
N GLY A 113 -8.86 -10.50 8.04
CA GLY A 113 -8.40 -9.52 9.02
C GLY A 113 -8.20 -8.11 8.45
N PHE A 114 -7.59 -7.25 9.25
CA PHE A 114 -7.09 -5.94 8.84
C PHE A 114 -5.61 -5.86 9.17
N ALA A 115 -4.77 -5.55 8.18
CA ALA A 115 -3.33 -5.42 8.36
C ALA A 115 -2.99 -4.31 9.37
N PRO A 116 -1.77 -4.34 9.97
CA PRO A 116 -1.31 -3.27 10.85
C PRO A 116 -1.33 -1.91 10.17
N HIS A 117 -2.05 -0.94 10.73
CA HIS A 117 -2.21 0.40 10.17
C HIS A 117 -2.50 1.44 11.26
N VAL A 118 -2.49 2.71 10.86
CA VAL A 118 -3.05 3.83 11.61
C VAL A 118 -4.17 4.45 10.77
N ASP A 119 -5.26 4.83 11.40
CA ASP A 119 -6.43 5.36 10.68
C ASP A 119 -6.17 6.71 10.00
N ALA A 120 -5.25 7.52 10.54
CA ALA A 120 -4.95 8.87 10.05
C ALA A 120 -4.57 8.91 8.57
N THR A 121 -3.86 7.91 8.06
CA THR A 121 -3.40 7.85 6.67
C THR A 121 -4.55 7.88 5.65
N ALA A 122 -5.75 7.44 6.04
CA ALA A 122 -6.92 7.42 5.16
C ALA A 122 -7.64 8.79 5.07
N TYR A 123 -7.28 9.78 5.90
CA TYR A 123 -8.08 11.02 6.03
C TYR A 123 -7.34 12.31 5.72
N THR A 124 -6.01 12.31 5.71
CA THR A 124 -5.17 13.50 5.56
C THR A 124 -5.40 14.29 4.27
N HIS A 125 -6.04 13.69 3.27
CA HIS A 125 -6.38 14.36 2.01
C HIS A 125 -7.58 15.29 2.10
N ILE A 126 -8.48 15.07 3.07
CA ILE A 126 -9.64 15.96 3.29
C ILE A 126 -9.15 17.21 4.00
N LYS A 127 -8.46 17.02 5.13
CA LYS A 127 -7.87 18.07 5.93
C LYS A 127 -6.89 17.45 6.92
N ASP A 128 -5.89 18.21 7.34
CA ASP A 128 -5.05 17.80 8.48
C ASP A 128 -5.82 18.02 9.78
N ILE A 129 -6.46 16.94 10.26
CA ILE A 129 -7.32 16.95 11.44
C ILE A 129 -6.93 15.83 12.42
N LYS A 130 -7.19 16.07 13.71
CA LYS A 130 -7.05 15.04 14.75
C LYS A 130 -8.38 14.36 14.98
N HIS A 131 -8.40 13.05 14.80
CA HIS A 131 -9.60 12.24 14.97
C HIS A 131 -9.55 11.42 16.25
N LEU A 132 -10.72 11.20 16.86
CA LEU A 132 -10.97 10.11 17.79
C LEU A 132 -11.91 9.10 17.14
N ALA A 133 -11.60 7.82 17.27
CA ALA A 133 -12.44 6.72 16.84
C ALA A 133 -13.11 6.06 18.06
N ILE A 134 -14.37 5.72 17.91
CA ILE A 134 -15.12 4.85 18.82
C ILE A 134 -15.39 3.52 18.11
N LEU A 135 -15.11 2.41 18.80
CA LEU A 135 -15.61 1.09 18.45
C LEU A 135 -16.67 0.70 19.48
N LEU A 136 -17.91 0.53 19.03
CA LEU A 136 -18.99 -0.05 19.81
C LEU A 136 -19.09 -1.55 19.49
N ALA A 137 -18.89 -2.39 20.48
CA ALA A 137 -19.01 -3.84 20.34
C ALA A 137 -20.50 -4.21 20.20
N VAL A 138 -20.94 -4.46 18.97
CA VAL A 138 -22.29 -4.99 18.71
C VAL A 138 -22.38 -6.42 19.23
N ASP A 139 -21.43 -7.24 18.85
CA ASP A 139 -21.23 -8.61 19.36
C ASP A 139 -19.90 -8.67 20.15
N PRO A 140 -19.69 -9.69 21.00
CA PRO A 140 -18.42 -9.83 21.71
C PRO A 140 -17.24 -9.94 20.75
N LEU A 141 -16.14 -9.22 21.04
CA LEU A 141 -14.88 -9.29 20.30
C LEU A 141 -13.81 -9.99 21.13
N ASN A 142 -13.17 -10.97 20.54
CA ASN A 142 -12.00 -11.67 21.11
C ASN A 142 -11.06 -12.15 20.01
N MET A 143 -9.93 -12.71 20.36
CA MET A 143 -8.93 -13.11 19.38
C MET A 143 -9.41 -14.19 18.42
N SER A 144 -10.28 -15.12 18.86
CA SER A 144 -10.76 -16.20 18.00
C SER A 144 -11.73 -15.74 16.90
N ASN A 145 -12.45 -14.61 17.11
CA ASN A 145 -13.38 -14.04 16.13
C ASN A 145 -12.83 -12.79 15.44
N GLY A 146 -11.50 -12.65 15.42
CA GLY A 146 -10.80 -11.55 14.77
C GLY A 146 -10.89 -10.24 15.55
N GLY A 147 -10.65 -10.31 16.86
CA GLY A 147 -10.54 -9.14 17.75
C GLY A 147 -9.44 -8.18 17.35
N LEU A 148 -9.45 -7.01 17.95
CA LEU A 148 -8.47 -5.96 17.72
C LEU A 148 -7.23 -6.16 18.59
N GLU A 149 -6.06 -5.85 18.04
CA GLU A 149 -4.81 -5.70 18.78
C GLU A 149 -4.25 -4.30 18.55
N VAL A 150 -3.65 -3.72 19.58
CA VAL A 150 -3.08 -2.38 19.56
C VAL A 150 -1.64 -2.41 20.06
N VAL A 151 -0.85 -1.39 19.67
CA VAL A 151 0.44 -1.12 20.28
C VAL A 151 0.26 0.08 21.23
N GLU A 152 0.36 -0.18 22.54
CA GLU A 152 0.16 0.83 23.59
C GLU A 152 1.17 1.98 23.43
N GLY A 153 0.67 3.23 23.48
CA GLY A 153 1.49 4.42 23.36
C GLY A 153 2.00 4.74 21.95
N SER A 154 1.66 3.93 20.94
CA SER A 154 2.14 4.13 19.57
C SER A 154 1.65 5.42 18.90
N HIS A 155 0.60 6.03 19.41
CA HIS A 155 0.08 7.33 18.94
C HIS A 155 1.07 8.50 19.19
N GLU A 156 2.07 8.31 20.05
CA GLU A 156 3.18 9.25 20.34
C GLU A 156 4.51 8.78 19.70
N MET A 157 4.51 7.65 18.98
CA MET A 157 5.69 7.11 18.32
C MET A 157 5.75 7.56 16.86
N ASP A 158 6.95 7.56 16.31
CA ASP A 158 7.16 7.64 14.84
C ASP A 158 6.90 6.26 14.25
N VAL A 159 5.70 6.06 13.72
CA VAL A 159 5.26 4.79 13.14
C VAL A 159 5.49 4.84 11.62
N PRO A 160 6.45 4.07 11.08
CA PRO A 160 6.75 4.10 9.66
C PRO A 160 5.61 3.48 8.86
N ILE A 161 5.08 4.26 7.92
CA ILE A 161 3.99 3.86 7.04
C ILE A 161 4.54 3.59 5.65
N GLY A 162 4.30 2.38 5.16
CA GLY A 162 4.60 2.01 3.80
C GLY A 162 3.64 2.67 2.79
N PRO A 163 3.96 2.62 1.51
CA PRO A 163 3.17 3.23 0.46
C PRO A 163 1.83 2.52 0.21
N ASP A 164 1.63 1.33 0.77
CA ASP A 164 0.34 0.64 0.87
C ASP A 164 -0.53 1.15 2.02
N HIS A 165 -0.10 2.22 2.69
CA HIS A 165 -0.73 2.79 3.89
C HIS A 165 -0.76 1.84 5.11
N CYS A 166 -0.04 0.70 5.04
CA CYS A 166 0.17 -0.19 6.17
C CYS A 166 1.44 0.18 6.94
N ILE A 167 1.52 -0.24 8.20
CA ILE A 167 2.72 -0.07 9.01
C ILE A 167 3.81 -1.03 8.49
N GLU A 168 5.04 -0.55 8.37
CA GLU A 168 6.16 -1.36 7.89
C GLU A 168 6.40 -2.59 8.78
N LEU A 169 6.56 -3.76 8.14
CA LEU A 169 6.73 -5.05 8.84
C LEU A 169 7.92 -5.08 9.79
N GLY A 170 9.00 -4.33 9.48
CA GLY A 170 10.16 -4.21 10.34
C GLY A 170 9.81 -3.60 11.70
N TRP A 171 8.95 -2.60 11.73
CA TRP A 171 8.44 -1.98 12.96
C TRP A 171 7.44 -2.90 13.66
N VAL A 172 6.49 -3.48 12.92
CA VAL A 172 5.45 -4.40 13.45
C VAL A 172 6.07 -5.53 14.28
N LYS A 173 7.18 -6.12 13.81
CA LYS A 173 7.88 -7.22 14.48
C LYS A 173 8.59 -6.85 15.77
N GLN A 174 8.85 -5.57 15.99
CA GLN A 174 9.56 -5.06 17.17
C GLN A 174 8.58 -4.65 18.28
N GLN A 175 7.28 -4.62 18.00
CA GLN A 175 6.29 -4.15 18.95
C GLN A 175 5.61 -5.29 19.70
N GLU A 176 5.21 -4.99 20.93
CA GLU A 176 4.29 -5.84 21.68
C GLU A 176 2.85 -5.45 21.36
N TRP A 177 2.06 -6.43 20.90
CA TRP A 177 0.67 -6.24 20.50
C TRP A 177 -0.27 -6.65 21.62
N THR A 178 -1.04 -5.71 22.15
CA THR A 178 -1.99 -5.94 23.24
C THR A 178 -3.37 -6.28 22.66
N PRO A 179 -3.92 -7.46 22.95
CA PRO A 179 -5.29 -7.81 22.56
C PRO A 179 -6.31 -6.93 23.27
N VAL A 180 -7.31 -6.46 22.51
CA VAL A 180 -8.46 -5.73 23.06
C VAL A 180 -9.71 -6.59 22.94
N GLU A 181 -10.13 -7.17 24.06
CA GLU A 181 -11.36 -7.95 24.14
C GLU A 181 -12.51 -7.10 24.67
N LEU A 182 -13.67 -7.20 24.03
CA LEU A 182 -14.85 -6.42 24.39
C LEU A 182 -16.07 -7.33 24.50
N LYS A 183 -16.89 -7.11 25.51
CA LYS A 183 -18.25 -7.66 25.59
C LYS A 183 -19.19 -6.77 24.78
N ALA A 184 -20.34 -7.35 24.34
CA ALA A 184 -21.37 -6.55 23.67
C ALA A 184 -21.76 -5.33 24.53
N GLY A 185 -21.92 -4.18 23.88
CA GLY A 185 -22.22 -2.90 24.53
C GLY A 185 -21.02 -2.17 25.14
N GLN A 186 -19.84 -2.80 25.20
CA GLN A 186 -18.62 -2.10 25.59
C GLN A 186 -18.09 -1.21 24.48
N VAL A 187 -17.32 -0.20 24.89
CA VAL A 187 -16.78 0.84 23.99
C VAL A 187 -15.28 0.89 24.10
N LEU A 188 -14.60 0.88 22.97
CA LEU A 188 -13.20 1.26 22.86
C LEU A 188 -13.13 2.65 22.21
N VAL A 189 -12.41 3.58 22.84
CA VAL A 189 -12.07 4.87 22.23
C VAL A 189 -10.57 4.88 21.95
N PHE A 190 -10.15 5.35 20.79
CA PHE A 190 -8.73 5.42 20.43
C PHE A 190 -8.44 6.58 19.46
N GLY A 191 -7.19 7.04 19.46
CA GLY A 191 -6.73 8.09 18.56
C GLY A 191 -6.39 7.55 17.16
N SER A 192 -6.53 8.39 16.15
CA SER A 192 -6.30 8.01 14.75
C SER A 192 -4.85 7.62 14.41
N TYR A 193 -3.90 7.94 15.30
CA TYR A 193 -2.49 7.57 15.17
C TYR A 193 -2.11 6.30 15.96
N LEU A 194 -3.06 5.66 16.66
CA LEU A 194 -2.79 4.41 17.34
C LEU A 194 -2.58 3.28 16.33
N ALA A 195 -1.43 2.61 16.41
CA ALA A 195 -1.15 1.42 15.61
C ALA A 195 -2.06 0.27 16.05
N HIS A 196 -2.82 -0.29 15.11
CA HIS A 196 -3.74 -1.38 15.39
C HIS A 196 -3.87 -2.34 14.21
N ARG A 197 -4.33 -3.54 14.51
CA ARG A 197 -4.59 -4.62 13.55
C ARG A 197 -5.72 -5.52 14.03
N SER A 198 -6.23 -6.40 13.19
CA SER A 198 -7.13 -7.47 13.63
C SER A 198 -6.98 -8.71 12.77
N GLY A 199 -7.01 -9.88 13.38
CA GLY A 199 -6.95 -11.17 12.70
C GLY A 199 -8.24 -11.53 11.95
N ALA A 200 -8.24 -12.68 11.27
CA ALA A 200 -9.41 -13.27 10.65
C ALA A 200 -10.41 -13.79 11.69
N ASN A 201 -11.65 -14.01 11.29
CA ASN A 201 -12.63 -14.68 12.13
C ASN A 201 -12.53 -16.20 11.93
N HIS A 202 -11.80 -16.87 12.81
CA HIS A 202 -11.64 -18.33 12.82
C HIS A 202 -12.76 -19.06 13.55
N SER A 203 -13.71 -18.32 14.16
CA SER A 203 -14.85 -18.91 14.83
C SER A 203 -15.93 -19.32 13.81
N ASN A 204 -16.91 -20.07 14.27
CA ASN A 204 -18.09 -20.45 13.49
C ASN A 204 -19.27 -19.47 13.67
N GLN A 205 -19.04 -18.29 14.25
CA GLN A 205 -20.05 -17.28 14.52
C GLN A 205 -19.68 -15.97 13.84
N ASP A 206 -20.68 -15.34 13.27
CA ASP A 206 -20.55 -13.98 12.72
C ASP A 206 -20.41 -12.96 13.84
N ARG A 207 -19.71 -11.87 13.56
CA ARG A 207 -19.46 -10.80 14.52
C ARG A 207 -19.59 -9.42 13.85
N LYS A 208 -20.31 -8.52 14.53
CA LYS A 208 -20.49 -7.14 14.10
C LYS A 208 -19.80 -6.17 15.07
N ALA A 209 -19.24 -5.11 14.54
CA ALA A 209 -18.70 -4.00 15.32
C ALA A 209 -19.00 -2.67 14.58
N LEU A 210 -19.50 -1.70 15.32
CA LEU A 210 -19.75 -0.36 14.80
C LEU A 210 -18.54 0.52 15.12
N TYR A 211 -18.02 1.19 14.09
CA TYR A 211 -16.96 2.19 14.21
C TYR A 211 -17.52 3.56 13.83
N ALA A 212 -17.19 4.56 14.63
CA ALA A 212 -17.47 5.96 14.33
C ALA A 212 -16.22 6.80 14.61
N THR A 213 -15.86 7.65 13.67
CA THR A 213 -14.70 8.56 13.76
C THR A 213 -15.24 9.98 13.89
N TYR A 214 -14.62 10.78 14.75
CA TYR A 214 -15.04 12.14 15.05
C TYR A 214 -13.87 13.10 14.89
N ASN A 215 -14.13 14.28 14.35
CA ASN A 215 -13.19 15.39 14.27
C ASN A 215 -13.59 16.55 15.20
N CYS A 216 -12.68 17.45 15.53
CA CYS A 216 -12.97 18.62 16.35
C CYS A 216 -13.93 19.57 15.63
N ALA A 217 -14.95 20.09 16.35
CA ALA A 217 -15.96 20.97 15.77
C ALA A 217 -15.37 22.25 15.13
N ARG A 218 -14.23 22.75 15.64
CA ARG A 218 -13.52 23.91 15.05
C ARG A 218 -13.00 23.63 13.64
N GLU A 219 -12.86 22.37 13.26
CA GLU A 219 -12.37 21.95 11.93
C GLU A 219 -13.50 21.95 10.89
N GLY A 220 -14.74 22.09 11.34
CA GLY A 220 -15.96 22.07 10.52
C GLY A 220 -16.65 20.71 10.54
N ASP A 221 -17.88 20.67 10.01
CA ASP A 221 -18.58 19.43 9.70
C ASP A 221 -18.08 18.90 8.35
N LEU A 222 -17.37 17.79 8.38
CA LEU A 222 -16.67 17.22 7.22
C LEU A 222 -17.29 15.88 6.78
N HIS A 223 -18.40 15.45 7.39
CA HIS A 223 -19.05 14.18 7.11
C HIS A 223 -19.47 14.05 5.64
N ASP A 224 -20.22 15.04 5.15
CA ASP A 224 -20.70 15.02 3.77
C ASP A 224 -19.57 15.15 2.75
N GLU A 225 -18.55 15.97 3.04
CA GLU A 225 -17.38 16.15 2.18
C GLU A 225 -16.59 14.82 2.05
N TYR A 226 -16.38 14.15 3.18
CA TYR A 226 -15.73 12.85 3.19
C TYR A 226 -16.46 11.82 2.33
N TYR A 227 -17.78 11.68 2.52
CA TYR A 227 -18.55 10.69 1.78
C TYR A 227 -18.78 11.05 0.32
N ALA A 228 -18.89 12.34 -0.01
CA ALA A 228 -18.91 12.80 -1.41
C ALA A 228 -17.61 12.41 -2.14
N HIS A 229 -16.44 12.69 -1.54
CA HIS A 229 -15.15 12.30 -2.10
C HIS A 229 -15.03 10.78 -2.20
N ARG A 230 -15.40 10.03 -1.15
CA ARG A 230 -15.34 8.58 -1.13
C ARG A 230 -16.22 7.94 -2.20
N LYS A 231 -17.48 8.42 -2.35
CA LYS A 231 -18.41 7.93 -3.37
C LYS A 231 -17.93 8.22 -4.79
N ALA A 232 -17.25 9.34 -4.99
CA ALA A 232 -16.68 9.70 -6.29
C ALA A 232 -15.44 8.84 -6.65
N THR A 233 -14.56 8.60 -5.68
CA THR A 233 -13.24 7.98 -5.95
C THR A 233 -13.17 6.48 -5.65
N TRP A 234 -14.04 5.96 -4.75
CA TRP A 234 -14.10 4.54 -4.39
C TRP A 234 -15.53 4.08 -4.06
N PRO A 235 -16.47 4.13 -5.02
CA PRO A 235 -17.82 3.65 -4.79
C PRO A 235 -17.86 2.14 -4.52
N PRO A 236 -18.92 1.63 -3.87
CA PRO A 236 -19.20 0.19 -3.79
C PRO A 236 -19.14 -0.49 -5.15
N ALA A 237 -18.74 -1.76 -5.20
CA ALA A 237 -18.46 -2.47 -6.45
C ALA A 237 -19.65 -2.44 -7.44
N GLN A 238 -20.88 -2.59 -6.93
CA GLN A 238 -22.10 -2.57 -7.76
C GLN A 238 -22.44 -1.18 -8.35
N LEU A 239 -21.82 -0.11 -7.83
CA LEU A 239 -22.01 1.27 -8.34
C LEU A 239 -20.86 1.72 -9.24
N ARG A 240 -19.84 0.90 -9.43
CA ARG A 240 -18.71 1.21 -10.31
C ARG A 240 -19.14 1.12 -11.77
N LYS A 241 -18.71 2.07 -12.56
CA LYS A 241 -18.99 2.11 -13.99
C LYS A 241 -17.97 1.29 -14.77
N GLN A 242 -18.44 0.55 -15.74
CA GLN A 242 -17.57 -0.25 -16.61
C GLN A 242 -16.64 0.69 -17.42
N GLY A 243 -15.34 0.42 -17.36
CA GLY A 243 -14.32 1.23 -18.04
C GLY A 243 -13.81 2.43 -17.27
N GLU A 244 -14.36 2.73 -16.09
CA GLU A 244 -13.78 3.71 -15.17
C GLU A 244 -12.75 3.04 -14.24
N GLU A 245 -11.61 3.70 -14.03
CA GLU A 245 -10.57 3.28 -13.11
C GLU A 245 -10.67 4.06 -11.81
N TYR A 246 -10.56 3.37 -10.68
CA TYR A 246 -10.67 3.94 -9.33
C TYR A 246 -9.34 3.81 -8.56
N LYS A 247 -8.20 4.06 -9.25
CA LYS A 247 -6.84 3.85 -8.71
C LYS A 247 -6.57 4.67 -7.44
N GLU A 248 -6.93 5.96 -7.45
CA GLU A 248 -6.76 6.83 -6.28
C GLU A 248 -7.57 6.32 -5.08
N GLY A 249 -8.84 6.00 -5.31
CA GLY A 249 -9.71 5.48 -4.27
C GLY A 249 -9.28 4.10 -3.76
N ALA A 250 -8.77 3.24 -4.65
CA ALA A 250 -8.19 1.95 -4.27
C ALA A 250 -7.01 2.14 -3.31
N LEU A 251 -6.06 3.00 -3.67
CA LEU A 251 -4.90 3.29 -2.84
C LEU A 251 -5.30 3.89 -1.48
N ARG A 252 -6.22 4.82 -1.47
CA ARG A 252 -6.61 5.58 -0.28
C ARG A 252 -7.58 4.83 0.64
N TYR A 253 -8.58 4.20 0.07
CA TYR A 253 -9.71 3.58 0.79
C TYR A 253 -9.74 2.06 0.73
N GLY A 254 -9.17 1.46 -0.29
CA GLY A 254 -9.01 0.01 -0.40
C GLY A 254 -7.87 -0.50 0.48
N TYR A 255 -6.75 0.24 0.52
CA TYR A 255 -5.57 -0.10 1.32
C TYR A 255 -5.54 0.61 2.68
N GLY A 256 -6.08 1.80 2.83
CA GLY A 256 -6.12 2.55 4.09
C GLY A 256 -7.07 1.98 5.16
N SER A 257 -7.89 1.02 4.83
CA SER A 257 -8.47 0.00 5.70
C SER A 257 -8.18 -1.31 5.01
N PRO A 258 -6.96 -1.85 5.12
CA PRO A 258 -6.53 -2.95 4.30
C PRO A 258 -7.33 -4.19 4.65
N MET A 259 -8.44 -4.32 3.95
CA MET A 259 -9.20 -5.55 3.92
C MET A 259 -8.48 -6.50 2.99
N LEU A 260 -8.08 -7.58 3.58
CA LEU A 260 -7.13 -8.53 3.04
C LEU A 260 -7.71 -9.44 1.95
N SER A 261 -8.89 -9.16 1.41
CA SER A 261 -9.56 -10.06 0.48
C SER A 261 -10.19 -9.38 -0.73
N ILE A 262 -9.91 -8.10 -1.02
CA ILE A 262 -10.68 -7.35 -2.03
C ILE A 262 -10.48 -7.90 -3.45
N ASP A 263 -9.41 -8.59 -3.77
CA ASP A 263 -9.11 -8.88 -5.19
C ASP A 263 -8.88 -10.34 -5.60
N ALA A 264 -8.89 -11.32 -4.76
CA ALA A 264 -8.68 -12.69 -5.23
C ALA A 264 -8.89 -13.83 -4.22
N GLY A 265 -9.64 -13.66 -3.13
CA GLY A 265 -9.74 -14.73 -2.11
C GLY A 265 -8.39 -15.07 -1.46
N LYS A 266 -7.43 -14.17 -1.55
CA LYS A 266 -6.18 -14.28 -0.81
C LYS A 266 -6.42 -13.70 0.56
N GLN A 267 -6.63 -14.57 1.54
CA GLN A 267 -6.32 -14.23 2.91
C GLN A 267 -4.86 -13.77 2.92
N LEU A 268 -4.65 -12.51 3.25
CA LEU A 268 -3.40 -12.11 3.85
C LEU A 268 -3.52 -12.40 5.36
N GLU A 269 -3.79 -13.62 5.72
CA GLU A 269 -3.11 -14.16 6.87
C GLU A 269 -1.65 -14.08 6.50
N PHE A 270 -1.01 -13.08 7.05
CA PHE A 270 0.43 -13.10 7.12
C PHE A 270 0.72 -14.18 8.16
N ASP A 271 0.61 -15.43 7.73
CA ASP A 271 1.11 -16.56 8.51
C ASP A 271 2.62 -16.36 8.51
N GLU A 272 3.09 -15.78 9.61
CA GLU A 272 4.52 -15.52 9.80
C GLU A 272 5.29 -16.86 9.79
N GLU A 273 4.66 -17.96 10.19
CA GLU A 273 5.20 -19.31 10.12
C GLU A 273 5.22 -19.82 8.68
N GLU A 274 4.16 -19.65 7.91
CA GLU A 274 4.13 -20.01 6.49
C GLU A 274 5.12 -19.17 5.68
N TRP A 275 5.19 -17.86 5.94
CA TRP A 275 6.15 -16.98 5.26
C TRP A 275 7.62 -17.31 5.64
N ARG A 276 7.89 -17.62 6.92
CA ARG A 276 9.22 -18.06 7.37
C ARG A 276 9.57 -19.46 6.85
N SER A 277 8.59 -20.31 6.59
CA SER A 277 8.78 -21.65 6.01
C SER A 277 9.01 -21.61 4.49
N GLN A 278 8.64 -20.52 3.81
CA GLN A 278 8.91 -20.39 2.39
C GLN A 278 10.43 -20.32 2.12
N PRO A 279 10.90 -20.93 1.04
CA PRO A 279 12.28 -20.76 0.60
C PRO A 279 12.62 -19.27 0.45
N ARG A 280 13.86 -18.88 0.82
CA ARG A 280 14.31 -17.48 0.72
C ARG A 280 14.05 -16.88 -0.66
N GLY A 281 14.20 -17.66 -1.73
CA GLY A 281 13.92 -17.22 -3.10
C GLY A 281 12.46 -16.78 -3.30
N ALA A 282 11.49 -17.52 -2.74
CA ALA A 282 10.07 -17.16 -2.81
C ALA A 282 9.75 -15.87 -2.04
N GLN A 283 10.38 -15.68 -0.87
CA GLN A 283 10.23 -14.45 -0.08
C GLN A 283 10.77 -13.23 -0.85
N VAL A 284 11.95 -13.34 -1.46
CA VAL A 284 12.59 -12.27 -2.25
C VAL A 284 11.78 -12.00 -3.52
N ALA A 285 11.31 -13.03 -4.23
CA ALA A 285 10.46 -12.88 -5.41
C ALA A 285 9.17 -12.12 -5.07
N SER A 286 8.52 -12.46 -3.95
CA SER A 286 7.34 -11.76 -3.46
C SER A 286 7.63 -10.29 -3.15
N ARG A 287 8.77 -9.97 -2.52
CA ARG A 287 9.19 -8.59 -2.26
C ARG A 287 9.38 -7.80 -3.56
N ILE A 288 10.07 -8.36 -4.55
CA ILE A 288 10.28 -7.72 -5.86
C ILE A 288 8.95 -7.47 -6.57
N ILE A 289 8.06 -8.46 -6.60
CA ILE A 289 6.74 -8.34 -7.21
C ILE A 289 5.92 -7.24 -6.53
N ASN A 290 5.97 -7.16 -5.20
CA ASN A 290 5.28 -6.11 -4.46
C ASN A 290 5.84 -4.71 -4.81
N ILE A 291 7.16 -4.55 -4.89
CA ILE A 291 7.78 -3.28 -5.30
C ILE A 291 7.32 -2.87 -6.70
N LEU A 292 7.38 -3.78 -7.67
CA LEU A 292 6.93 -3.51 -9.04
C LEU A 292 5.42 -3.16 -9.11
N ASN A 293 4.56 -3.88 -8.38
CA ASN A 293 3.13 -3.59 -8.34
C ASN A 293 2.82 -2.24 -7.69
N GLN A 294 3.57 -1.87 -6.68
CA GLN A 294 3.28 -0.74 -5.81
C GLN A 294 3.86 0.56 -6.38
N TYR A 295 5.12 0.53 -6.80
CA TYR A 295 5.85 1.72 -7.27
C TYR A 295 5.98 1.78 -8.79
N GLY A 296 5.82 0.67 -9.49
CA GLY A 296 5.94 0.61 -10.94
C GLY A 296 4.77 1.23 -11.71
N LYS A 297 3.73 1.72 -11.03
CA LYS A 297 2.57 2.38 -11.64
C LYS A 297 2.79 3.87 -11.95
N SER A 298 3.89 4.44 -11.49
CA SER A 298 4.29 5.80 -11.87
C SER A 298 4.65 5.86 -13.36
N ASP A 299 4.50 7.04 -13.95
CA ASP A 299 4.85 7.28 -15.35
C ASP A 299 6.34 6.95 -15.61
N TYR A 300 6.60 6.25 -16.69
CA TYR A 300 7.96 6.08 -17.20
C TYR A 300 8.44 7.41 -17.78
N ILE A 301 9.56 7.90 -17.27
CA ILE A 301 9.99 9.30 -17.49
C ILE A 301 10.11 9.63 -18.97
N GLY A 302 9.26 10.58 -19.41
CA GLY A 302 9.22 11.07 -20.78
C GLY A 302 8.53 10.18 -21.80
N GLU A 303 7.88 9.08 -21.36
CA GLU A 303 7.17 8.15 -22.22
C GLU A 303 5.73 7.95 -21.73
N PRO A 304 4.76 7.66 -22.61
CA PRO A 304 3.34 7.54 -22.25
C PRO A 304 2.95 6.14 -21.74
N ILE A 305 3.83 5.48 -20.97
CA ILE A 305 3.62 4.18 -20.35
C ILE A 305 4.09 4.23 -18.89
N SER A 306 3.64 3.28 -18.07
CA SER A 306 4.13 3.15 -16.69
C SER A 306 5.45 2.36 -16.62
N GLN A 307 6.18 2.53 -15.51
CA GLN A 307 7.42 1.78 -15.22
C GLN A 307 7.20 0.26 -15.27
N ILE A 308 6.06 -0.22 -14.76
CA ILE A 308 5.75 -1.66 -14.78
C ILE A 308 5.44 -2.16 -16.19
N GLU A 309 4.71 -1.38 -17.01
CA GLU A 309 4.46 -1.73 -18.42
C GLU A 309 5.76 -1.83 -19.18
N HIS A 310 6.67 -0.88 -18.98
CA HIS A 310 8.01 -0.90 -19.56
C HIS A 310 8.79 -2.15 -19.14
N SER A 311 8.88 -2.43 -17.85
CA SER A 311 9.57 -3.62 -17.30
C SER A 311 9.01 -4.92 -17.87
N LEU A 312 7.68 -5.05 -17.94
CA LEU A 312 7.02 -6.25 -18.48
C LEU A 312 7.26 -6.43 -19.99
N GLN A 313 7.24 -5.35 -20.77
CA GLN A 313 7.53 -5.38 -22.19
C GLN A 313 8.99 -5.77 -22.44
N CYS A 314 9.94 -5.23 -21.68
CA CYS A 314 11.35 -5.58 -21.74
C CYS A 314 11.59 -7.07 -21.45
N ALA A 315 11.01 -7.60 -20.39
CA ALA A 315 11.08 -9.03 -20.04
C ALA A 315 10.41 -9.92 -21.11
N HIS A 316 9.32 -9.46 -21.69
CA HIS A 316 8.64 -10.18 -22.78
C HIS A 316 9.53 -10.29 -24.04
N LEU A 317 10.17 -9.19 -24.44
CA LEU A 317 11.11 -9.18 -25.57
C LEU A 317 12.30 -10.11 -25.32
N ALA A 318 12.85 -10.09 -24.10
CA ALA A 318 13.92 -11.02 -23.71
C ALA A 318 13.46 -12.48 -23.81
N THR A 319 12.26 -12.79 -23.33
CA THR A 319 11.66 -14.13 -23.40
C THR A 319 11.45 -14.57 -24.85
N GLN A 320 10.90 -13.71 -25.70
CA GLN A 320 10.72 -14.00 -27.13
C GLN A 320 12.05 -14.24 -27.86
N SER A 321 13.11 -13.58 -27.42
CA SER A 321 14.46 -13.76 -27.93
C SER A 321 15.15 -15.02 -27.39
N MET A 322 14.45 -15.87 -26.63
CA MET A 322 14.97 -17.10 -26.01
C MET A 322 16.18 -16.83 -25.09
N ALA A 323 16.23 -15.68 -24.43
CA ALA A 323 17.25 -15.37 -23.46
C ALA A 323 17.17 -16.33 -22.26
N ASP A 324 18.30 -16.55 -21.60
CA ASP A 324 18.35 -17.37 -20.38
C ASP A 324 17.62 -16.68 -19.21
N ARG A 325 17.32 -17.43 -18.15
CA ARG A 325 16.49 -16.98 -17.02
C ARG A 325 17.06 -15.76 -16.31
N GLU A 326 18.37 -15.70 -16.11
CA GLU A 326 19.02 -14.57 -15.46
C GLU A 326 18.91 -13.30 -16.32
N THR A 327 19.07 -13.46 -17.64
CA THR A 327 18.93 -12.36 -18.60
C THR A 327 17.47 -11.85 -18.66
N VAL A 328 16.46 -12.75 -18.63
CA VAL A 328 15.04 -12.35 -18.56
C VAL A 328 14.74 -11.66 -17.21
N ALA A 329 15.28 -12.15 -16.09
CA ALA A 329 15.14 -11.49 -14.79
C ALA A 329 15.77 -10.09 -14.81
N ALA A 330 16.96 -9.94 -15.40
CA ALA A 330 17.61 -8.64 -15.55
C ALA A 330 16.77 -7.69 -16.41
N ALA A 331 16.16 -8.17 -17.49
CA ALA A 331 15.27 -7.37 -18.34
C ALA A 331 14.01 -6.89 -17.60
N LEU A 332 13.42 -7.74 -16.74
CA LEU A 332 12.30 -7.34 -15.87
C LEU A 332 12.70 -6.28 -14.84
N LEU A 333 13.93 -6.31 -14.34
CA LEU A 333 14.40 -5.58 -13.18
C LEU A 333 15.39 -4.45 -13.51
N HIS A 334 15.65 -4.16 -14.79
CA HIS A 334 16.72 -3.23 -15.18
C HIS A 334 16.54 -1.83 -14.61
N ASP A 335 15.31 -1.37 -14.48
CA ASP A 335 14.95 -0.08 -13.92
C ASP A 335 14.48 -0.12 -12.45
N ILE A 336 14.67 -1.26 -11.75
CA ILE A 336 14.22 -1.41 -10.35
C ILE A 336 14.78 -0.30 -9.44
N GLY A 337 15.97 0.19 -9.72
CA GLY A 337 16.60 1.29 -8.98
C GLY A 337 15.85 2.62 -9.05
N GLN A 338 14.97 2.83 -10.03
CA GLN A 338 14.08 4.00 -10.12
C GLN A 338 12.98 3.96 -9.06
N ILE A 339 12.52 2.76 -8.70
CA ILE A 339 11.29 2.54 -7.96
C ILE A 339 11.46 1.87 -6.59
N ILE A 340 12.66 1.45 -6.19
CA ILE A 340 12.87 0.93 -4.83
C ILE A 340 12.59 2.01 -3.78
N PRO A 341 12.01 1.64 -2.61
CA PRO A 341 11.78 2.58 -1.51
C PRO A 341 13.05 3.33 -1.10
N GLU A 342 12.93 4.61 -0.70
CA GLU A 342 14.09 5.40 -0.27
C GLU A 342 14.81 4.76 0.91
N THR A 343 14.06 4.21 1.87
CA THR A 343 14.63 3.48 3.02
C THR A 343 15.47 2.26 2.62
N ASP A 344 15.11 1.57 1.55
CA ASP A 344 15.86 0.43 1.02
C ASP A 344 17.10 0.91 0.23
N ALA A 345 16.93 1.99 -0.54
CA ALA A 345 18.02 2.63 -1.25
C ALA A 345 19.10 3.16 -0.29
N GLU A 346 18.72 3.82 0.80
CA GLU A 346 19.64 4.32 1.84
C GLU A 346 20.41 3.19 2.53
N LYS A 347 19.75 2.06 2.81
CA LYS A 347 20.41 0.87 3.39
C LYS A 347 21.50 0.32 2.46
N VAL A 348 21.21 0.25 1.17
CA VAL A 348 22.16 -0.21 0.13
C VAL A 348 23.35 0.75 -0.01
N LEU A 349 23.08 2.06 0.12
CA LEU A 349 24.08 3.11 0.04
C LEU A 349 24.86 3.34 1.36
N GLY A 350 24.73 2.45 2.35
CA GLY A 350 25.41 2.58 3.64
C GLY A 350 24.92 3.74 4.49
N GLY A 351 23.64 4.11 4.37
CA GLY A 351 23.01 5.20 5.14
C GLY A 351 23.19 6.59 4.52
N VAL A 352 23.69 6.68 3.28
CA VAL A 352 23.75 7.97 2.56
C VAL A 352 22.36 8.30 1.99
N PRO A 353 21.76 9.46 2.31
CA PRO A 353 20.45 9.83 1.77
C PRO A 353 20.46 9.92 0.24
N VAL A 354 19.47 9.34 -0.42
CA VAL A 354 19.31 9.36 -1.89
C VAL A 354 19.27 10.80 -2.44
N GLN A 355 18.75 11.73 -1.67
CA GLN A 355 18.73 13.16 -2.03
C GLN A 355 20.14 13.77 -2.11
N SER A 356 21.10 13.27 -1.34
CA SER A 356 22.49 13.74 -1.39
C SER A 356 23.20 13.36 -2.71
N MET A 357 22.77 12.27 -3.35
CA MET A 357 23.28 11.89 -4.68
C MET A 357 22.78 12.83 -5.79
N ARG A 358 21.56 13.41 -5.64
CA ARG A 358 21.05 14.44 -6.54
C ARG A 358 21.89 15.74 -6.50
N GLN A 359 22.44 16.08 -5.34
CA GLN A 359 23.26 17.29 -5.15
C GLN A 359 24.70 17.14 -5.65
N ILE A 360 25.28 15.95 -5.59
CA ILE A 360 26.68 15.72 -5.99
C ILE A 360 26.85 15.84 -7.51
N ASN A 361 25.83 15.56 -8.30
CA ASN A 361 25.87 15.60 -9.75
C ASN A 361 25.24 16.86 -10.39
N ALA A 362 24.68 17.77 -9.58
CA ALA A 362 24.06 19.02 -10.03
C ALA A 362 25.08 20.17 -10.02
N VAL A 363 26.22 20.03 -10.73
CA VAL A 363 27.16 21.12 -11.01
C VAL A 363 26.99 21.57 -12.46
N GLY A 364 25.94 22.35 -12.72
CA GLY A 364 25.69 23.00 -13.99
C GLY A 364 24.63 24.10 -13.84
N PRO A 365 24.73 25.23 -14.62
CA PRO A 365 23.95 26.44 -14.38
C PRO A 365 22.48 26.43 -14.84
N ASP A 366 21.88 25.29 -15.12
CA ASP A 366 20.47 25.21 -15.57
C ASP A 366 19.62 24.25 -14.72
N GLN A 367 18.96 24.83 -13.71
CA GLN A 367 18.11 24.13 -12.74
C GLN A 367 16.76 23.63 -13.29
N ARG A 368 16.49 23.72 -14.60
CA ARG A 368 15.18 23.34 -15.17
C ARG A 368 15.10 21.96 -15.82
N SER A 369 16.19 21.23 -15.95
CA SER A 369 16.26 19.93 -16.64
C SER A 369 16.35 18.72 -15.71
N SER A 370 16.50 18.88 -14.38
CA SER A 370 16.71 17.76 -13.45
C SER A 370 15.48 16.91 -13.15
N ASP A 371 14.28 17.44 -13.37
CA ASP A 371 13.02 16.73 -13.05
C ASP A 371 12.59 15.72 -14.13
N SER A 372 13.25 15.73 -15.30
CA SER A 372 12.87 14.89 -16.44
C SER A 372 13.73 13.63 -16.65
N VAL A 373 14.78 13.41 -15.87
CA VAL A 373 15.81 12.36 -16.16
C VAL A 373 15.79 11.16 -15.18
N GLY A 374 14.89 11.15 -14.20
CA GLY A 374 14.80 10.06 -13.21
C GLY A 374 15.86 10.09 -12.12
N ARG A 375 15.96 9.01 -11.36
CA ARG A 375 16.91 8.86 -10.26
C ARG A 375 18.32 8.66 -10.82
N VAL A 376 19.25 9.52 -10.44
CA VAL A 376 20.66 9.44 -10.87
C VAL A 376 21.29 8.14 -10.38
N SER A 377 22.06 7.45 -11.24
CA SER A 377 22.71 6.17 -10.94
C SER A 377 21.74 5.06 -10.53
N HIS A 378 20.51 5.08 -11.04
CA HIS A 378 19.51 4.03 -10.75
C HIS A 378 19.98 2.65 -11.16
N GLU A 379 20.78 2.53 -12.23
CA GLU A 379 21.38 1.29 -12.70
C GLU A 379 22.32 0.67 -11.66
N THR A 380 23.20 1.47 -11.06
CA THR A 380 24.12 1.01 -10.00
C THR A 380 23.35 0.71 -8.71
N LEU A 381 22.39 1.55 -8.34
CA LEU A 381 21.55 1.34 -7.17
C LEU A 381 20.71 0.06 -7.31
N GLY A 382 20.12 -0.17 -8.48
CA GLY A 382 19.35 -1.37 -8.79
C GLY A 382 20.22 -2.63 -8.71
N ALA A 383 21.40 -2.60 -9.30
CA ALA A 383 22.36 -3.71 -9.26
C ALA A 383 22.77 -4.08 -7.83
N GLN A 384 23.15 -3.09 -7.02
CA GLN A 384 23.51 -3.28 -5.61
C GLN A 384 22.36 -3.82 -4.77
N TYR A 385 21.15 -3.31 -5.01
CA TYR A 385 19.95 -3.78 -4.34
C TYR A 385 19.67 -5.25 -4.65
N LEU A 386 19.76 -5.66 -5.91
CA LEU A 386 19.55 -7.06 -6.32
C LEU A 386 20.61 -7.99 -5.73
N LEU A 387 21.89 -7.57 -5.69
CA LEU A 387 22.95 -8.33 -5.01
C LEU A 387 22.66 -8.52 -3.51
N ALA A 388 22.23 -7.46 -2.83
CA ALA A 388 21.86 -7.53 -1.41
C ALA A 388 20.67 -8.46 -1.14
N LEU A 389 19.77 -8.62 -2.10
CA LEU A 389 18.66 -9.57 -2.05
C LEU A 389 19.08 -11.02 -2.38
N GLY A 390 20.26 -11.22 -2.94
CA GLY A 390 20.81 -12.54 -3.25
C GLY A 390 20.62 -12.96 -4.71
N PHE A 391 20.36 -12.03 -5.63
CA PHE A 391 20.38 -12.34 -7.06
C PHE A 391 21.82 -12.65 -7.54
N PRO A 392 21.97 -13.51 -8.56
CA PRO A 392 23.27 -13.79 -9.17
C PRO A 392 23.96 -12.54 -9.71
N ALA A 393 25.30 -12.56 -9.70
CA ALA A 393 26.12 -11.46 -10.20
C ALA A 393 25.76 -11.07 -11.64
N LYS A 394 25.46 -12.05 -12.51
CA LYS A 394 25.04 -11.79 -13.89
C LYS A 394 23.82 -10.88 -13.96
N VAL A 395 22.78 -11.11 -13.14
CA VAL A 395 21.56 -10.26 -13.11
C VAL A 395 21.94 -8.82 -12.75
N ALA A 396 22.73 -8.64 -11.71
CA ALA A 396 23.17 -7.33 -11.24
C ALA A 396 24.03 -6.61 -12.29
N GLU A 397 24.99 -7.28 -12.90
CA GLU A 397 25.85 -6.70 -13.93
C GLU A 397 25.07 -6.32 -15.20
N LEU A 398 24.08 -7.11 -15.61
CA LEU A 398 23.19 -6.76 -16.72
C LEU A 398 22.37 -5.51 -16.40
N VAL A 399 21.83 -5.42 -15.18
CA VAL A 399 21.11 -4.23 -14.70
C VAL A 399 22.01 -3.01 -14.66
N GLU A 400 23.22 -3.10 -14.11
CA GLU A 400 24.17 -1.99 -14.08
C GLU A 400 24.60 -1.53 -15.47
N ALA A 401 24.71 -2.48 -16.39
CA ALA A 401 25.21 -2.21 -17.73
C ALA A 401 24.19 -1.60 -18.70
N HIS A 402 22.86 -1.58 -18.41
CA HIS A 402 21.87 -1.14 -19.39
C HIS A 402 22.04 0.33 -19.80
N VAL A 403 22.51 1.20 -18.90
CA VAL A 403 22.82 2.59 -19.19
C VAL A 403 24.11 2.74 -20.01
N PRO A 404 25.29 2.19 -19.62
CA PRO A 404 26.46 2.22 -20.46
C PRO A 404 26.31 1.48 -21.79
N ALA A 405 25.45 0.45 -21.88
CA ALA A 405 25.16 -0.25 -23.12
C ALA A 405 24.63 0.68 -24.24
N LYS A 406 23.89 1.73 -23.90
CA LYS A 406 23.47 2.78 -24.86
C LYS A 406 24.68 3.47 -25.49
N ARG A 407 25.71 3.79 -24.70
CA ARG A 407 26.94 4.40 -25.19
C ARG A 407 27.69 3.45 -26.14
N TYR A 408 27.72 2.14 -25.80
CA TYR A 408 28.31 1.10 -26.61
C TYR A 408 27.61 0.96 -27.98
N LEU A 409 26.27 0.86 -27.99
CA LEU A 409 25.50 0.72 -29.22
C LEU A 409 25.60 1.96 -30.11
N CYS A 410 25.62 3.17 -29.53
CA CYS A 410 25.85 4.39 -30.29
C CYS A 410 27.24 4.47 -30.94
N ALA A 411 28.24 3.76 -30.39
CA ALA A 411 29.59 3.72 -30.94
C ALA A 411 29.81 2.60 -31.97
N THR A 412 28.97 1.55 -31.95
CA THR A 412 29.20 0.32 -32.73
C THR A 412 28.15 0.01 -33.78
N GLU A 413 26.96 0.64 -33.71
CA GLU A 413 25.88 0.37 -34.67
C GLU A 413 25.50 1.64 -35.42
N ASP A 414 25.71 1.62 -36.74
CA ASP A 414 25.35 2.73 -37.61
C ASP A 414 23.85 2.98 -37.55
N GLY A 415 23.49 4.24 -37.26
CA GLY A 415 22.07 4.66 -37.21
C GLY A 415 21.37 4.45 -35.89
N TYR A 416 21.93 3.67 -34.93
CA TYR A 416 21.29 3.43 -33.61
C TYR A 416 20.97 4.74 -32.86
N TYR A 417 21.87 5.72 -32.88
CA TYR A 417 21.60 7.04 -32.29
C TYR A 417 20.31 7.68 -32.79
N ASN A 418 19.96 7.49 -34.05
CA ASN A 418 18.76 8.07 -34.66
C ASN A 418 17.47 7.39 -34.20
N THR A 419 17.54 6.17 -33.68
CA THR A 419 16.39 5.43 -33.18
C THR A 419 16.04 5.80 -31.72
N LEU A 420 16.94 6.48 -31.01
CA LEU A 420 16.74 6.88 -29.63
C LEU A 420 15.67 7.98 -29.52
N SER A 421 14.83 7.92 -28.46
CA SER A 421 13.93 9.02 -28.08
C SER A 421 14.73 10.28 -27.71
N ASP A 422 14.09 11.45 -27.73
CA ASP A 422 14.76 12.70 -27.38
C ASP A 422 15.27 12.68 -25.93
N ALA A 423 14.52 12.10 -24.99
CA ALA A 423 14.96 11.91 -23.61
C ALA A 423 16.20 11.01 -23.52
N SER A 424 16.26 9.92 -24.31
CA SER A 424 17.43 9.03 -24.40
C SER A 424 18.65 9.71 -25.01
N LYS A 425 18.46 10.58 -26.01
CA LYS A 425 19.56 11.38 -26.61
C LYS A 425 20.10 12.42 -25.63
N GLU A 426 19.23 13.07 -24.87
CA GLU A 426 19.63 14.04 -23.87
C GLU A 426 20.41 13.38 -22.73
N SER A 427 19.91 12.25 -22.19
CA SER A 427 20.62 11.50 -21.16
C SER A 427 21.97 10.96 -21.63
N LEU A 428 22.11 10.57 -22.90
CA LEU A 428 23.39 10.15 -23.49
C LEU A 428 24.46 11.25 -23.42
N ARG A 429 24.07 12.52 -23.63
CA ARG A 429 25.00 13.67 -23.54
C ARG A 429 25.56 13.82 -22.12
N PHE A 430 24.72 13.66 -21.10
CA PHE A 430 25.15 13.70 -19.69
C PHE A 430 26.00 12.49 -19.29
N GLN A 431 25.85 11.37 -19.99
CA GLN A 431 26.60 10.12 -19.76
C GLN A 431 27.95 10.09 -20.50
N GLY A 432 28.38 11.15 -21.16
CA GLY A 432 29.68 11.26 -21.84
C GLY A 432 29.66 10.89 -23.33
N GLY A 433 28.49 10.74 -23.95
CA GLY A 433 28.36 10.42 -25.37
C GLY A 433 28.68 8.97 -25.74
N PRO A 434 28.85 8.64 -27.02
CA PRO A 434 29.27 7.31 -27.47
C PRO A 434 30.59 6.87 -26.86
N MET A 435 30.81 5.56 -26.70
CA MET A 435 32.07 5.01 -26.21
C MET A 435 33.20 5.29 -27.18
N SER A 436 34.38 5.53 -26.64
CA SER A 436 35.65 5.52 -27.39
C SER A 436 35.99 4.12 -27.88
N GLN A 437 36.96 3.99 -28.81
CA GLN A 437 37.39 2.68 -29.31
C GLN A 437 37.97 1.79 -28.20
N ASP A 438 38.68 2.38 -27.25
CA ASP A 438 39.27 1.63 -26.12
C ASP A 438 38.16 1.13 -25.18
N GLU A 439 37.15 1.95 -24.88
CA GLU A 439 35.97 1.54 -24.10
C GLU A 439 35.18 0.40 -24.80
N VAL A 440 35.03 0.49 -26.13
CA VAL A 440 34.39 -0.57 -26.94
C VAL A 440 35.18 -1.88 -26.87
N GLN A 441 36.53 -1.82 -26.92
CA GLN A 441 37.37 -3.04 -26.78
C GLN A 441 37.23 -3.64 -25.39
N GLN A 442 37.26 -2.83 -24.35
CA GLN A 442 37.05 -3.28 -22.96
C GLN A 442 35.69 -3.91 -22.79
N TRP A 443 34.64 -3.27 -23.31
CA TRP A 443 33.28 -3.81 -23.27
C TRP A 443 33.20 -5.22 -23.89
N ARG A 444 33.79 -5.40 -25.08
CA ARG A 444 33.78 -6.69 -25.80
C ARG A 444 34.53 -7.81 -25.09
N GLN A 445 35.51 -7.46 -24.25
CA GLN A 445 36.30 -8.42 -23.43
C GLN A 445 35.59 -8.75 -22.10
N GLY A 446 34.62 -7.95 -21.69
CA GLY A 446 33.84 -8.16 -20.45
C GLY A 446 32.84 -9.30 -20.59
N ASP A 447 32.47 -9.86 -19.44
CA ASP A 447 31.48 -10.90 -19.36
C ASP A 447 30.12 -10.40 -19.84
N TRP A 448 29.37 -11.27 -20.51
CA TRP A 448 27.98 -11.02 -20.99
C TRP A 448 27.83 -9.77 -21.88
N ALA A 449 28.83 -9.40 -22.66
CA ALA A 449 28.83 -8.22 -23.50
C ALA A 449 27.65 -8.20 -24.51
N VAL A 450 27.29 -9.37 -25.03
CA VAL A 450 26.16 -9.54 -25.97
C VAL A 450 24.83 -9.37 -25.24
N GLU A 451 24.66 -10.00 -24.09
CA GLU A 451 23.44 -9.92 -23.27
C GLU A 451 23.20 -8.49 -22.76
N LYS A 452 24.25 -7.80 -22.32
CA LYS A 452 24.22 -6.38 -21.93
C LYS A 452 23.73 -5.49 -23.09
N ALA A 453 24.22 -5.70 -24.30
CA ALA A 453 23.79 -4.97 -25.48
C ALA A 453 22.32 -5.33 -25.88
N ASN A 454 21.94 -6.61 -25.78
CA ASN A 454 20.58 -7.04 -26.08
C ASN A 454 19.57 -6.50 -25.08
N LEU A 455 19.91 -6.49 -23.79
CA LEU A 455 19.03 -5.89 -22.77
C LEU A 455 18.73 -4.43 -23.12
N ARG A 456 19.73 -3.66 -23.54
CA ARG A 456 19.50 -2.28 -23.99
C ARG A 456 18.59 -2.17 -25.21
N ARG A 457 18.69 -3.07 -26.17
CA ARG A 457 17.79 -3.07 -27.35
C ARG A 457 16.35 -3.37 -26.93
N TRP A 458 16.15 -4.28 -25.97
CA TRP A 458 14.82 -4.56 -25.43
C TRP A 458 14.26 -3.39 -24.62
N ASP A 459 15.07 -2.71 -23.83
CA ASP A 459 14.71 -1.49 -23.12
C ASP A 459 14.21 -0.41 -24.12
N ASP A 460 14.97 -0.14 -25.20
CA ASP A 460 14.56 0.83 -26.21
C ASP A 460 13.29 0.40 -26.96
N GLY A 461 13.07 -0.90 -27.15
CA GLY A 461 11.88 -1.46 -27.79
C GLY A 461 10.65 -1.59 -26.91
N ALA A 462 10.81 -1.48 -25.59
CA ALA A 462 9.77 -1.73 -24.60
C ALA A 462 8.92 -0.48 -24.26
N LYS A 463 8.50 0.29 -25.27
CA LYS A 463 7.81 1.58 -25.11
C LYS A 463 6.52 1.68 -25.91
N VAL A 464 5.86 0.53 -26.13
CA VAL A 464 4.65 0.44 -26.96
C VAL A 464 3.41 0.62 -26.09
N VAL A 465 2.67 1.71 -26.33
CA VAL A 465 1.42 2.02 -25.62
C VAL A 465 0.36 0.97 -25.90
N GLY A 466 -0.27 0.43 -24.86
CA GLY A 466 -1.38 -0.53 -24.97
C GLY A 466 -0.97 -1.92 -25.41
N LEU A 467 0.32 -2.25 -25.47
CA LEU A 467 0.77 -3.60 -25.79
C LEU A 467 0.41 -4.57 -24.65
N THR A 468 -0.37 -5.60 -24.97
CA THR A 468 -0.69 -6.65 -24.01
C THR A 468 0.45 -7.66 -23.94
N VAL A 469 1.07 -7.80 -22.78
CA VAL A 469 2.13 -8.76 -22.47
C VAL A 469 1.77 -9.60 -21.24
N PRO A 470 2.44 -10.72 -20.98
CA PRO A 470 2.21 -11.50 -19.76
C PRO A 470 2.37 -10.64 -18.48
N GLY A 471 1.45 -10.81 -17.53
CA GLY A 471 1.45 -10.07 -16.29
C GLY A 471 2.60 -10.47 -15.36
N LEU A 472 2.85 -9.67 -14.33
CA LEU A 472 3.99 -9.79 -13.43
C LEU A 472 4.08 -11.16 -12.72
N GLU A 473 2.94 -11.73 -12.32
CA GLU A 473 2.90 -13.05 -11.67
C GLU A 473 3.41 -14.21 -12.57
N THR A 474 3.39 -14.03 -13.88
CA THR A 474 3.96 -15.01 -14.82
C THR A 474 5.48 -15.17 -14.63
N TYR A 475 6.14 -14.13 -14.15
CA TYR A 475 7.60 -14.13 -13.90
C TYR A 475 7.98 -14.60 -12.50
N ARG A 476 7.03 -14.82 -11.58
CA ARG A 476 7.31 -15.31 -10.22
C ARG A 476 8.14 -16.60 -10.20
N PRO A 477 7.77 -17.68 -10.94
CA PRO A 477 8.55 -18.92 -10.92
C PRO A 477 9.97 -18.74 -11.46
N LEU A 478 10.16 -17.83 -12.43
CA LEU A 478 11.48 -17.48 -12.96
C LEU A 478 12.35 -16.81 -11.90
N LEU A 479 11.80 -15.80 -11.19
CA LEU A 479 12.51 -15.11 -10.11
C LEU A 479 12.91 -16.07 -8.98
N GLU A 480 11.99 -16.96 -8.57
CA GLU A 480 12.26 -17.97 -7.55
C GLU A 480 13.37 -18.93 -7.97
N GLN A 481 13.39 -19.37 -9.23
CA GLN A 481 14.44 -20.24 -9.76
C GLN A 481 15.80 -19.54 -9.83
N VAL A 482 15.84 -18.28 -10.27
CA VAL A 482 17.08 -17.48 -10.32
C VAL A 482 17.66 -17.24 -8.91
N LEU A 483 16.81 -17.09 -7.90
CA LEU A 483 17.21 -16.90 -6.51
C LEU A 483 17.57 -18.23 -5.79
N SER A 484 17.29 -19.36 -6.38
CA SER A 484 17.58 -20.69 -5.84
C SER A 484 18.82 -21.34 -6.48
N SER A 485 19.35 -20.73 -7.54
CA SER A 485 20.59 -21.15 -8.21
C SER A 485 21.80 -20.49 -7.57
#